data_7c7017d936ecf2577a3d30b77e98cf12
#
_entry.id   7c7017d936ecf2577a3d30b77e98cf12
#
_cell.length_a   1.000
_cell.length_b   1.000
_cell.length_c   1.000
_cell.angle_alpha   90.00
_cell.angle_beta   90.00
_cell.angle_gamma   90.00
#
_symmetry.space_group_name_H-M   'P 1'
#
loop_
_entity.id
_entity.type
_entity.pdbx_description
1 polymer ?
#
loop_
_entity_poly.entity_id
_entity_poly.type
_entity_poly.pdbx_seq_one_letter_code
_entity_poly.pdbx_strand_id
1 'polypeptide(L)'
;MLWKSAVTTLEDHRALKSWRLELRRRSSGRHSEILEFESLGRSGGVVVKRISNHVPPEEAESLVVREFESLRSLRTQLPPQLLGTVPKPLMVLRSSTALVLEALSGRPLNIILKREANTLVGPLRRTRMLSLGQLAGGWLKELHQATSRKTSRHDSAEFLAMVDGRLARCRTAGMAADLIEATKRVLSEASYRIEGQPLPAAARQGDFIPQNILVDGDQLRVVDFENFCQSDSIYQDVATFVAYVEALSAVPYYSQRALHKLGQGFLRAYGVAGNEFPLKLYLARAIVWLISELTIEKAFLYAQRRLRLLQGQLQSVCAELQYD
;
A
#
# COMPACT_ATOMS: atom_id res chain seq x y z
N MET A 1 20.27 0.26 -25.45
CA MET A 1 19.58 0.60 -26.74
C MET A 1 18.08 0.74 -26.61
N LEU A 2 17.38 -0.12 -25.92
CA LEU A 2 15.90 -0.12 -25.75
C LEU A 2 15.29 1.20 -25.19
N TRP A 3 16.02 1.95 -24.38
CA TRP A 3 15.53 3.15 -23.71
C TRP A 3 15.48 4.40 -24.61
N LYS A 4 16.39 4.51 -25.57
CA LYS A 4 16.34 5.62 -26.54
C LYS A 4 15.09 5.51 -27.41
N SER A 5 14.68 4.30 -27.78
CA SER A 5 13.45 4.04 -28.52
C SER A 5 12.19 4.37 -27.68
N ALA A 6 12.19 4.04 -26.39
CA ALA A 6 11.07 4.37 -25.50
C ALA A 6 10.93 5.89 -25.30
N VAL A 7 12.03 6.63 -25.13
CA VAL A 7 12.01 8.10 -25.02
C VAL A 7 11.48 8.72 -26.30
N THR A 8 11.97 8.30 -27.48
CA THR A 8 11.45 8.77 -28.78
C THR A 8 9.96 8.49 -28.92
N THR A 9 9.50 7.28 -28.54
CA THR A 9 8.07 6.93 -28.57
C THR A 9 7.24 7.80 -27.61
N LEU A 10 7.79 8.17 -26.46
CA LEU A 10 7.14 9.07 -25.48
C LEU A 10 7.06 10.50 -26.01
N GLU A 11 8.14 11.00 -26.60
CA GLU A 11 8.22 12.38 -27.15
C GLU A 11 7.34 12.55 -28.40
N ASP A 12 7.19 11.51 -29.22
CA ASP A 12 6.33 11.50 -30.40
C ASP A 12 4.84 11.41 -30.06
N HIS A 13 4.50 10.95 -28.83
CA HIS A 13 3.12 10.82 -28.43
C HIS A 13 2.45 12.19 -28.23
N ARG A 14 1.22 12.35 -28.79
CA ARG A 14 0.47 13.62 -28.80
C ARG A 14 0.37 14.31 -27.44
N ALA A 15 0.29 13.56 -26.34
CA ALA A 15 0.23 14.06 -24.97
C ALA A 15 1.57 14.60 -24.46
N LEU A 16 2.71 14.17 -25.03
CA LEU A 16 4.06 14.49 -24.60
C LEU A 16 4.90 15.18 -25.68
N LYS A 17 4.31 15.48 -26.83
CA LYS A 17 5.01 16.03 -28.03
C LYS A 17 5.83 17.31 -27.79
N SER A 18 5.58 18.00 -26.67
CA SER A 18 6.32 19.20 -26.29
C SER A 18 7.24 19.00 -25.09
N TRP A 19 7.41 17.77 -24.64
CA TRP A 19 8.22 17.43 -23.49
C TRP A 19 9.60 16.96 -23.95
N ARG A 20 10.66 17.60 -23.45
CA ARG A 20 12.01 17.08 -23.54
C ARG A 20 12.30 16.34 -22.25
N LEU A 21 12.40 15.01 -22.32
CA LEU A 21 12.48 14.13 -21.16
C LEU A 21 13.93 13.71 -20.88
N GLU A 22 14.39 13.91 -19.66
CA GLU A 22 15.67 13.40 -19.18
C GLU A 22 15.44 12.35 -18.09
N LEU A 23 16.11 11.18 -18.22
CA LEU A 23 16.03 10.13 -17.22
C LEU A 23 16.74 10.55 -15.94
N ARG A 24 15.99 10.72 -14.86
CA ARG A 24 16.53 11.05 -13.53
C ARG A 24 16.85 9.84 -12.69
N ARG A 25 15.97 8.85 -12.73
CA ARG A 25 16.08 7.70 -11.84
C ARG A 25 15.56 6.43 -12.51
N ARG A 26 16.25 5.33 -12.20
CA ARG A 26 15.80 3.98 -12.50
C ARG A 26 15.80 3.18 -11.23
N SER A 27 14.69 2.49 -10.96
CA SER A 27 14.57 1.55 -9.85
C SER A 27 13.86 0.30 -10.34
N SER A 28 14.26 -0.85 -9.83
CA SER A 28 13.66 -2.13 -10.15
C SER A 28 13.05 -2.68 -8.87
N GLY A 29 11.74 -2.94 -8.91
CA GLY A 29 11.01 -3.71 -7.93
C GLY A 29 10.96 -5.19 -8.31
N ARG A 30 10.15 -5.94 -7.59
CA ARG A 30 9.98 -7.37 -7.82
C ARG A 30 9.25 -7.67 -9.14
N HIS A 31 8.19 -6.93 -9.42
CA HIS A 31 7.28 -7.16 -10.54
C HIS A 31 7.32 -6.05 -11.57
N SER A 32 7.98 -4.94 -11.27
CA SER A 32 8.02 -3.78 -12.14
C SER A 32 9.36 -3.06 -12.10
N GLU A 33 9.67 -2.40 -13.19
CA GLU A 33 10.75 -1.44 -13.33
C GLU A 33 10.15 -0.04 -13.43
N ILE A 34 10.67 0.89 -12.64
CA ILE A 34 10.21 2.28 -12.59
C ILE A 34 11.30 3.17 -13.17
N LEU A 35 10.93 3.99 -14.12
CA LEU A 35 11.79 5.03 -14.72
C LEU A 35 11.13 6.38 -14.48
N GLU A 36 11.86 7.26 -13.82
CA GLU A 36 11.42 8.63 -13.56
C GLU A 36 12.13 9.57 -14.53
N PHE A 37 11.34 10.29 -15.30
CA PHE A 37 11.82 11.31 -16.23
C PHE A 37 11.39 12.70 -15.77
N GLU A 38 12.27 13.66 -15.87
CA GLU A 38 11.98 15.07 -15.69
C GLU A 38 11.81 15.76 -17.04
N SER A 39 10.90 16.73 -17.10
CA SER A 39 10.76 17.57 -18.29
C SER A 39 11.75 18.73 -18.25
N LEU A 40 12.56 18.86 -19.28
CA LEU A 40 13.44 20.01 -19.45
C LEU A 40 12.61 21.23 -19.92
N GLY A 41 12.63 22.31 -19.12
CA GLY A 41 11.94 23.56 -19.43
C GLY A 41 10.49 23.65 -18.97
N ARG A 42 9.95 22.68 -18.24
CA ARG A 42 8.64 22.72 -17.57
C ARG A 42 8.73 22.11 -16.18
N SER A 43 7.87 22.55 -15.28
CA SER A 43 7.70 21.88 -13.99
C SER A 43 6.96 20.56 -14.20
N GLY A 44 7.48 19.48 -13.62
CA GLY A 44 6.89 18.14 -13.65
C GLY A 44 7.72 17.13 -14.43
N GLY A 45 7.20 15.92 -14.53
CA GLY A 45 7.85 14.80 -15.18
C GLY A 45 6.86 13.67 -15.44
N VAL A 46 7.39 12.56 -15.89
CA VAL A 46 6.62 11.34 -16.10
C VAL A 46 7.32 10.15 -15.44
N VAL A 47 6.50 9.21 -15.00
CA VAL A 47 6.93 7.91 -14.51
C VAL A 47 6.50 6.86 -15.53
N VAL A 48 7.43 6.03 -15.95
CA VAL A 48 7.15 4.85 -16.75
C VAL A 48 7.29 3.63 -15.85
N LYS A 49 6.17 2.97 -15.57
CA LYS A 49 6.11 1.71 -14.83
C LYS A 49 6.01 0.58 -15.84
N ARG A 50 7.04 -0.23 -15.96
CA ARG A 50 7.09 -1.38 -16.85
C ARG A 50 6.98 -2.66 -16.04
N ILE A 51 6.11 -3.57 -16.44
CA ILE A 51 6.02 -4.89 -15.81
C ILE A 51 7.27 -5.72 -16.16
N SER A 52 7.76 -6.45 -15.16
CA SER A 52 8.96 -7.29 -15.31
C SER A 52 8.76 -8.40 -16.34
N ASN A 53 9.83 -8.74 -17.06
CA ASN A 53 9.83 -9.83 -18.03
C ASN A 53 9.58 -11.24 -17.44
N HIS A 54 9.49 -11.35 -16.11
CA HIS A 54 9.12 -12.60 -15.43
C HIS A 54 7.61 -12.88 -15.45
N VAL A 55 6.80 -11.89 -15.82
CA VAL A 55 5.35 -12.01 -15.99
C VAL A 55 5.06 -12.31 -17.45
N PRO A 56 4.20 -13.27 -17.78
CA PRO A 56 3.80 -13.54 -19.15
C PRO A 56 3.29 -12.28 -19.86
N PRO A 57 3.61 -12.05 -21.14
CA PRO A 57 3.28 -10.79 -21.83
C PRO A 57 1.79 -10.41 -21.80
N GLU A 58 0.89 -11.39 -21.98
CA GLU A 58 -0.56 -11.16 -21.95
C GLU A 58 -1.04 -10.73 -20.55
N GLU A 59 -0.52 -11.36 -19.50
CA GLU A 59 -0.79 -11.01 -18.12
C GLU A 59 -0.22 -9.61 -17.81
N ALA A 60 1.01 -9.32 -18.24
CA ALA A 60 1.65 -8.03 -18.04
C ALA A 60 0.87 -6.90 -18.74
N GLU A 61 0.36 -7.12 -19.96
CA GLU A 61 -0.49 -6.17 -20.66
C GLU A 61 -1.81 -5.94 -19.89
N SER A 62 -2.45 -7.02 -19.44
CA SER A 62 -3.66 -6.94 -18.64
C SER A 62 -3.46 -6.10 -17.36
N LEU A 63 -2.34 -6.28 -16.66
CA LEU A 63 -2.00 -5.53 -15.44
C LEU A 63 -1.88 -4.02 -15.72
N VAL A 64 -1.12 -3.61 -16.75
CA VAL A 64 -0.94 -2.19 -17.05
C VAL A 64 -2.23 -1.52 -17.54
N VAL A 65 -3.06 -2.23 -18.33
CA VAL A 65 -4.35 -1.73 -18.79
C VAL A 65 -5.31 -1.57 -17.61
N ARG A 66 -5.35 -2.55 -16.71
CA ARG A 66 -6.19 -2.50 -15.51
C ARG A 66 -5.80 -1.33 -14.61
N GLU A 67 -4.53 -1.12 -14.32
CA GLU A 67 -4.07 0.01 -13.50
C GLU A 67 -4.39 1.36 -14.17
N PHE A 68 -4.22 1.46 -15.50
CA PHE A 68 -4.57 2.66 -16.27
C PHE A 68 -6.05 2.99 -16.14
N GLU A 69 -6.95 2.03 -16.40
CA GLU A 69 -8.39 2.25 -16.32
C GLU A 69 -8.87 2.47 -14.88
N SER A 70 -8.25 1.81 -13.91
CA SER A 70 -8.51 2.03 -12.49
C SER A 70 -8.23 3.46 -12.07
N LEU A 71 -7.04 3.98 -12.41
CA LEU A 71 -6.66 5.38 -12.13
C LEU A 71 -7.56 6.36 -12.87
N ARG A 72 -7.90 6.09 -14.12
CA ARG A 72 -8.80 6.92 -14.91
C ARG A 72 -10.19 6.99 -14.29
N SER A 73 -10.76 5.85 -13.91
CA SER A 73 -12.04 5.76 -13.23
C SER A 73 -12.03 6.43 -11.87
N LEU A 74 -11.00 6.18 -11.05
CA LEU A 74 -10.85 6.80 -9.74
C LEU A 74 -10.86 8.33 -9.86
N ARG A 75 -10.06 8.89 -10.76
CA ARG A 75 -9.95 10.34 -10.94
C ARG A 75 -11.26 11.04 -11.32
N THR A 76 -12.22 10.34 -11.93
CA THR A 76 -13.56 10.91 -12.20
C THR A 76 -14.42 11.06 -10.94
N GLN A 77 -14.07 10.36 -9.87
CA GLN A 77 -14.81 10.35 -8.60
C GLN A 77 -14.17 11.28 -7.56
N LEU A 78 -12.90 11.68 -7.78
CA LEU A 78 -12.16 12.49 -6.82
C LEU A 78 -12.56 13.97 -6.88
N PRO A 79 -12.72 14.62 -5.73
CA PRO A 79 -12.89 16.07 -5.67
C PRO A 79 -11.58 16.78 -6.07
N PRO A 80 -11.66 18.06 -6.51
CA PRO A 80 -10.51 18.78 -7.04
C PRO A 80 -9.27 18.77 -6.16
N GLN A 81 -9.42 18.81 -4.82
CA GLN A 81 -8.30 18.80 -3.87
C GLN A 81 -7.52 17.49 -3.87
N LEU A 82 -8.15 16.36 -4.22
CA LEU A 82 -7.48 15.06 -4.29
C LEU A 82 -6.90 14.76 -5.68
N LEU A 83 -7.33 15.44 -6.74
CA LEU A 83 -6.86 15.14 -8.11
C LEU A 83 -5.35 15.27 -8.28
N GLY A 84 -4.71 16.22 -7.59
CA GLY A 84 -3.25 16.43 -7.60
C GLY A 84 -2.47 15.46 -6.69
N THR A 85 -3.17 14.61 -5.95
CA THR A 85 -2.55 13.67 -4.99
C THR A 85 -2.51 12.22 -5.50
N VAL A 86 -3.14 11.96 -6.64
CA VAL A 86 -3.18 10.65 -7.30
C VAL A 86 -2.61 10.80 -8.72
N PRO A 87 -1.73 9.89 -9.19
CA PRO A 87 -1.11 10.00 -10.50
C PRO A 87 -2.15 10.10 -11.61
N LYS A 88 -1.91 11.00 -12.56
CA LYS A 88 -2.70 11.04 -13.79
C LYS A 88 -2.16 9.99 -14.75
N PRO A 89 -2.98 9.01 -15.17
CA PRO A 89 -2.57 8.08 -16.20
C PRO A 89 -2.54 8.80 -17.55
N LEU A 90 -1.41 8.72 -18.26
CA LEU A 90 -1.19 9.41 -19.52
C LEU A 90 -1.41 8.48 -20.69
N MET A 91 -0.81 7.30 -20.69
CA MET A 91 -0.93 6.31 -21.75
C MET A 91 -0.48 4.91 -21.32
N VAL A 92 -0.86 3.91 -22.10
CA VAL A 92 -0.35 2.54 -22.03
C VAL A 92 0.51 2.27 -23.27
N LEU A 93 1.75 1.82 -23.06
CA LEU A 93 2.66 1.35 -24.09
C LEU A 93 2.58 -0.18 -24.18
N ARG A 94 1.62 -0.68 -24.98
CA ARG A 94 1.33 -2.13 -25.09
C ARG A 94 2.55 -2.93 -25.52
N SER A 95 3.32 -2.45 -26.51
CA SER A 95 4.51 -3.13 -27.04
C SER A 95 5.64 -3.33 -26.02
N SER A 96 5.65 -2.54 -24.95
CA SER A 96 6.64 -2.62 -23.87
C SER A 96 6.02 -2.96 -22.51
N THR A 97 4.72 -3.31 -22.48
CA THR A 97 3.97 -3.60 -21.24
C THR A 97 4.23 -2.57 -20.16
N ALA A 98 4.10 -1.28 -20.52
CA ALA A 98 4.41 -0.18 -19.64
C ALA A 98 3.24 0.80 -19.51
N LEU A 99 3.08 1.33 -18.31
CA LEU A 99 2.15 2.39 -17.95
C LEU A 99 2.92 3.70 -17.79
N VAL A 100 2.45 4.75 -18.44
CA VAL A 100 3.01 6.11 -18.31
C VAL A 100 2.08 6.95 -17.46
N LEU A 101 2.65 7.51 -16.41
CA LEU A 101 1.95 8.31 -15.40
C LEU A 101 2.60 9.68 -15.29
N GLU A 102 1.83 10.68 -14.87
CA GLU A 102 2.37 11.95 -14.38
C GLU A 102 3.22 11.70 -13.12
N ALA A 103 4.42 12.27 -13.06
CA ALA A 103 5.25 12.19 -11.88
C ALA A 103 4.69 13.08 -10.78
N LEU A 104 4.55 12.53 -9.58
CA LEU A 104 4.15 13.27 -8.40
C LEU A 104 5.39 13.67 -7.59
N SER A 105 5.40 14.92 -7.09
CA SER A 105 6.47 15.39 -6.20
C SER A 105 6.30 14.83 -4.78
N GLY A 106 7.39 14.84 -4.03
CA GLY A 106 7.41 14.44 -2.64
C GLY A 106 8.45 13.35 -2.34
N ARG A 107 8.71 13.16 -1.06
CA ARG A 107 9.63 12.13 -0.57
C ARG A 107 8.84 10.96 -0.03
N PRO A 108 9.15 9.71 -0.39
CA PRO A 108 8.49 8.53 0.18
C PRO A 108 8.56 8.52 1.71
N LEU A 109 7.42 8.24 2.34
CA LEU A 109 7.29 8.27 3.81
C LEU A 109 8.25 7.27 4.48
N ASN A 110 8.50 6.10 3.88
CA ASN A 110 9.49 5.15 4.41
C ASN A 110 10.91 5.74 4.47
N ILE A 111 11.28 6.62 3.54
CA ILE A 111 12.58 7.33 3.58
C ILE A 111 12.59 8.38 4.70
N ILE A 112 11.47 9.07 4.90
CA ILE A 112 11.32 10.01 6.01
C ILE A 112 11.40 9.27 7.35
N LEU A 113 10.72 8.13 7.46
CA LEU A 113 10.73 7.31 8.68
C LEU A 113 12.13 6.78 9.00
N LYS A 114 12.91 6.33 8.01
CA LYS A 114 14.31 5.94 8.23
C LYS A 114 15.14 7.03 8.89
N ARG A 115 14.90 8.29 8.52
CA ARG A 115 15.65 9.43 9.04
C ARG A 115 15.12 9.93 10.39
N GLU A 116 13.79 9.98 10.54
CA GLU A 116 13.16 10.74 11.64
C GLU A 116 12.55 9.87 12.73
N ALA A 117 12.24 8.61 12.43
CA ALA A 117 11.75 7.66 13.41
C ALA A 117 12.84 6.74 13.98
N ASN A 118 14.13 7.04 13.76
CA ASN A 118 15.21 6.22 14.31
C ASN A 118 15.31 6.36 15.85
N THR A 119 16.01 5.42 16.48
CA THR A 119 16.12 5.33 17.93
C THR A 119 16.79 6.55 18.58
N LEU A 120 17.64 7.28 17.85
CA LEU A 120 18.36 8.47 18.38
C LEU A 120 17.49 9.73 18.35
N VAL A 121 16.83 10.00 17.22
CA VAL A 121 16.07 11.25 17.04
C VAL A 121 14.56 11.07 17.13
N GLY A 122 14.04 9.85 16.96
CA GLY A 122 12.62 9.55 17.00
C GLY A 122 11.90 10.02 18.28
N PRO A 123 12.50 9.88 19.49
CA PRO A 123 11.91 10.42 20.70
C PRO A 123 11.69 11.94 20.67
N LEU A 124 12.57 12.69 20.00
CA LEU A 124 12.49 14.15 19.82
C LEU A 124 11.50 14.57 18.72
N ARG A 125 11.19 13.67 17.80
CA ARG A 125 10.33 13.94 16.64
C ARG A 125 8.89 13.43 16.80
N ARG A 126 8.44 13.16 18.01
CA ARG A 126 7.11 12.58 18.29
C ARG A 126 5.95 13.38 17.70
N THR A 127 6.00 14.71 17.80
CA THR A 127 4.96 15.59 17.24
C THR A 127 4.89 15.44 15.72
N ARG A 128 6.05 15.39 15.05
CA ARG A 128 6.10 15.19 13.60
C ARG A 128 5.59 13.82 13.18
N MET A 129 5.88 12.75 13.93
CA MET A 129 5.33 11.43 13.66
C MET A 129 3.81 11.43 13.78
N LEU A 130 3.27 12.09 14.79
CA LEU A 130 1.84 12.27 14.95
C LEU A 130 1.23 13.00 13.74
N SER A 131 1.84 14.12 13.31
CA SER A 131 1.37 14.90 12.16
C SER A 131 1.45 14.11 10.84
N LEU A 132 2.53 13.35 10.61
CA LEU A 132 2.65 12.49 9.44
C LEU A 132 1.56 11.40 9.41
N GLY A 133 1.26 10.81 10.57
CA GLY A 133 0.14 9.89 10.72
C GLY A 133 -1.19 10.57 10.41
N GLN A 134 -1.40 11.79 10.94
CA GLN A 134 -2.62 12.57 10.67
C GLN A 134 -2.79 12.88 9.18
N LEU A 135 -1.72 13.25 8.50
CA LEU A 135 -1.76 13.47 7.05
C LEU A 135 -2.18 12.19 6.30
N ALA A 136 -1.57 11.04 6.63
CA ALA A 136 -1.89 9.79 5.98
C ALA A 136 -3.33 9.33 6.26
N GLY A 137 -3.78 9.42 7.51
CA GLY A 137 -5.15 9.06 7.90
C GLY A 137 -6.19 10.00 7.32
N GLY A 138 -5.90 11.31 7.29
CA GLY A 138 -6.76 12.33 6.69
C GLY A 138 -6.94 12.09 5.19
N TRP A 139 -5.84 11.88 4.46
CA TRP A 139 -5.89 11.60 3.03
C TRP A 139 -6.72 10.34 2.71
N LEU A 140 -6.48 9.23 3.44
CA LEU A 140 -7.22 8.00 3.23
C LEU A 140 -8.72 8.17 3.55
N LYS A 141 -9.05 8.93 4.60
CA LYS A 141 -10.42 9.27 4.94
C LYS A 141 -11.10 10.04 3.80
N GLU A 142 -10.44 11.07 3.26
CA GLU A 142 -10.98 11.85 2.14
C GLU A 142 -11.18 11.00 0.89
N LEU A 143 -10.23 10.11 0.56
CA LEU A 143 -10.38 9.14 -0.52
C LEU A 143 -11.64 8.28 -0.32
N HIS A 144 -11.78 7.69 0.87
CA HIS A 144 -12.91 6.82 1.18
C HIS A 144 -14.23 7.58 1.21
N GLN A 145 -14.27 8.81 1.69
CA GLN A 145 -15.47 9.66 1.66
C GLN A 145 -15.87 10.01 0.24
N ALA A 146 -14.91 10.39 -0.61
CA ALA A 146 -15.15 10.75 -2.01
C ALA A 146 -15.65 9.57 -2.85
N THR A 147 -15.24 8.35 -2.50
CA THR A 147 -15.58 7.12 -3.23
C THR A 147 -16.54 6.21 -2.47
N SER A 148 -17.13 6.71 -1.39
CA SER A 148 -18.00 5.93 -0.51
C SER A 148 -19.16 5.32 -1.30
N ARG A 149 -19.30 4.01 -1.13
CA ARG A 149 -20.47 3.25 -1.56
C ARG A 149 -21.18 2.80 -0.29
N LYS A 150 -22.51 2.84 -0.28
CA LYS A 150 -23.33 2.72 0.94
C LYS A 150 -22.79 1.68 1.93
N THR A 151 -22.66 0.43 1.52
CA THR A 151 -22.03 -0.66 2.29
C THR A 151 -21.67 -1.80 1.35
N SER A 152 -20.69 -2.62 1.73
CA SER A 152 -20.48 -3.96 1.19
C SER A 152 -20.86 -4.98 2.26
N ARG A 153 -21.51 -6.07 1.89
CA ARG A 153 -21.73 -7.16 2.83
C ARG A 153 -20.44 -7.94 3.01
N HIS A 154 -20.09 -8.24 4.25
CA HIS A 154 -18.95 -9.11 4.51
C HIS A 154 -19.24 -10.50 3.96
N ASP A 155 -18.33 -11.02 3.14
CA ASP A 155 -18.33 -12.37 2.56
C ASP A 155 -17.18 -13.16 3.18
N SER A 156 -17.54 -14.09 4.08
CA SER A 156 -16.54 -14.89 4.78
C SER A 156 -15.83 -15.87 3.84
N ALA A 157 -16.50 -16.36 2.80
CA ALA A 157 -15.86 -17.26 1.84
C ALA A 157 -14.77 -16.55 1.03
N GLU A 158 -15.05 -15.33 0.54
CA GLU A 158 -14.06 -14.50 -0.14
C GLU A 158 -12.91 -14.12 0.79
N PHE A 159 -13.23 -13.65 2.01
CA PHE A 159 -12.23 -13.29 3.01
C PHE A 159 -11.30 -14.45 3.33
N LEU A 160 -11.85 -15.64 3.60
CA LEU A 160 -11.09 -16.83 3.97
C LEU A 160 -10.27 -17.39 2.80
N ALA A 161 -10.77 -17.32 1.57
CA ALA A 161 -10.00 -17.73 0.39
C ALA A 161 -8.69 -16.91 0.27
N MET A 162 -8.77 -15.60 0.52
CA MET A 162 -7.58 -14.73 0.53
C MET A 162 -6.63 -15.06 1.69
N VAL A 163 -7.15 -15.36 2.88
CA VAL A 163 -6.36 -15.75 4.06
C VAL A 163 -5.66 -17.09 3.82
N ASP A 164 -6.36 -18.10 3.34
CA ASP A 164 -5.82 -19.45 3.11
C ASP A 164 -4.67 -19.44 2.10
N GLY A 165 -4.81 -18.71 0.99
CA GLY A 165 -3.73 -18.55 0.02
C GLY A 165 -2.47 -17.89 0.62
N ARG A 166 -2.63 -17.01 1.61
CA ARG A 166 -1.52 -16.37 2.32
C ARG A 166 -0.93 -17.27 3.41
N LEU A 167 -1.74 -17.98 4.18
CA LEU A 167 -1.30 -18.92 5.22
C LEU A 167 -0.44 -20.03 4.63
N ALA A 168 -0.77 -20.54 3.44
CA ALA A 168 0.08 -21.50 2.75
C ALA A 168 1.51 -20.96 2.53
N ARG A 169 1.67 -19.68 2.21
CA ARG A 169 2.98 -19.02 2.07
C ARG A 169 3.64 -18.72 3.42
N CYS A 170 2.88 -18.48 4.48
CA CYS A 170 3.41 -18.27 5.83
C CYS A 170 4.21 -19.46 6.33
N ARG A 171 3.83 -20.70 5.95
CA ARG A 171 4.60 -21.93 6.25
C ARG A 171 6.01 -21.84 5.64
N THR A 172 6.13 -21.41 4.41
CA THR A 172 7.44 -21.24 3.73
C THR A 172 8.24 -20.09 4.36
N ALA A 173 7.59 -19.09 4.97
CA ALA A 173 8.24 -18.04 5.75
C ALA A 173 8.77 -18.52 7.10
N GLY A 174 8.38 -19.72 7.55
CA GLY A 174 8.82 -20.31 8.82
C GLY A 174 7.80 -20.17 9.94
N MET A 175 6.53 -19.91 9.64
CA MET A 175 5.44 -19.95 10.62
C MET A 175 5.13 -21.42 10.97
N ALA A 176 5.02 -21.73 12.26
CA ALA A 176 4.74 -23.08 12.74
C ALA A 176 3.35 -23.56 12.33
N ALA A 177 3.20 -24.85 12.06
CA ALA A 177 1.96 -25.42 11.52
C ALA A 177 0.79 -25.29 12.50
N ASP A 178 1.03 -25.50 13.78
CA ASP A 178 0.04 -25.33 14.84
C ASP A 178 -0.48 -23.88 14.94
N LEU A 179 0.41 -22.91 14.80
CA LEU A 179 0.03 -21.49 14.77
C LEU A 179 -0.78 -21.15 13.51
N ILE A 180 -0.45 -21.74 12.35
CA ILE A 180 -1.24 -21.57 11.12
C ILE A 180 -2.65 -22.10 11.32
N GLU A 181 -2.81 -23.32 11.84
CA GLU A 181 -4.12 -23.92 12.06
C GLU A 181 -4.94 -23.16 13.12
N ALA A 182 -4.30 -22.71 14.20
CA ALA A 182 -4.94 -21.87 15.21
C ALA A 182 -5.41 -20.54 14.61
N THR A 183 -4.57 -19.89 13.82
CA THR A 183 -4.90 -18.62 13.13
C THR A 183 -6.08 -18.82 12.17
N LYS A 184 -6.03 -19.88 11.36
CA LYS A 184 -7.11 -20.19 10.42
C LYS A 184 -8.44 -20.38 11.13
N ARG A 185 -8.45 -21.16 12.21
CA ARG A 185 -9.66 -21.39 13.01
C ARG A 185 -10.23 -20.09 13.56
N VAL A 186 -9.41 -19.26 14.23
CA VAL A 186 -9.85 -17.99 14.81
C VAL A 186 -10.39 -17.04 13.76
N LEU A 187 -9.70 -16.88 12.62
CA LEU A 187 -10.15 -16.02 11.56
C LEU A 187 -11.43 -16.52 10.89
N SER A 188 -11.61 -17.84 10.80
CA SER A 188 -12.85 -18.43 10.29
C SER A 188 -14.03 -18.12 11.24
N GLU A 189 -13.86 -18.40 12.52
CA GLU A 189 -14.88 -18.12 13.53
C GLU A 189 -15.24 -16.63 13.56
N ALA A 190 -14.23 -15.75 13.61
CA ALA A 190 -14.42 -14.31 13.64
C ALA A 190 -15.07 -13.77 12.35
N SER A 191 -14.71 -14.28 11.19
CA SER A 191 -15.30 -13.89 9.91
C SER A 191 -16.76 -14.29 9.83
N TYR A 192 -17.11 -15.53 10.21
CA TYR A 192 -18.51 -15.99 10.20
C TYR A 192 -19.40 -15.25 11.21
N ARG A 193 -18.84 -14.71 12.30
CA ARG A 193 -19.63 -13.88 13.26
C ARG A 193 -20.17 -12.60 12.64
N ILE A 194 -19.52 -12.08 11.59
CA ILE A 194 -19.96 -10.89 10.87
C ILE A 194 -20.43 -11.21 9.43
N GLU A 195 -20.69 -12.47 9.12
CA GLU A 195 -21.19 -12.89 7.81
C GLU A 195 -22.43 -12.10 7.40
N GLY A 196 -22.41 -11.57 6.18
CA GLY A 196 -23.51 -10.77 5.63
C GLY A 196 -23.72 -9.42 6.29
N GLN A 197 -22.96 -9.04 7.33
CA GLN A 197 -23.09 -7.72 7.96
C GLN A 197 -22.65 -6.61 6.99
N PRO A 198 -23.38 -5.49 6.96
CA PRO A 198 -23.00 -4.34 6.16
C PRO A 198 -21.79 -3.64 6.77
N LEU A 199 -20.65 -3.67 6.07
CA LEU A 199 -19.46 -2.91 6.42
C LEU A 199 -19.37 -1.65 5.56
N PRO A 200 -18.85 -0.53 6.08
CA PRO A 200 -18.55 0.64 5.27
C PRO A 200 -17.61 0.27 4.12
N ALA A 201 -17.97 0.70 2.90
CA ALA A 201 -17.21 0.38 1.69
C ALA A 201 -16.86 1.64 0.89
N ALA A 202 -15.67 1.62 0.32
CA ALA A 202 -15.14 2.67 -0.54
C ALA A 202 -14.10 2.10 -1.53
N ALA A 203 -13.54 2.93 -2.37
CA ALA A 203 -12.40 2.54 -3.18
C ALA A 203 -11.20 2.21 -2.30
N ARG A 204 -10.61 1.04 -2.50
CA ARG A 204 -9.41 0.58 -1.83
C ARG A 204 -8.18 0.89 -2.69
N GLN A 205 -7.16 1.52 -2.10
CA GLN A 205 -5.85 1.70 -2.76
C GLN A 205 -5.14 0.36 -2.94
N GLY A 206 -5.22 -0.52 -1.93
CA GLY A 206 -4.81 -1.92 -2.00
C GLY A 206 -3.40 -2.23 -1.54
N ASP A 207 -2.54 -1.21 -1.45
CA ASP A 207 -1.17 -1.30 -0.92
C ASP A 207 -0.78 0.01 -0.22
N PHE A 208 -1.65 0.46 0.71
CA PHE A 208 -1.49 1.73 1.42
C PHE A 208 -0.41 1.62 2.51
N ILE A 209 0.84 1.68 2.08
CA ILE A 209 2.04 1.52 2.92
C ILE A 209 3.00 2.70 2.74
N PRO A 210 3.91 2.96 3.69
CA PRO A 210 4.81 4.12 3.65
C PRO A 210 5.68 4.26 2.40
N GLN A 211 5.93 3.20 1.64
CA GLN A 211 6.65 3.29 0.37
C GLN A 211 5.85 4.00 -0.71
N ASN A 212 4.54 3.81 -0.70
CA ASN A 212 3.61 4.30 -1.71
C ASN A 212 2.99 5.65 -1.35
N ILE A 213 3.42 6.23 -0.22
CA ILE A 213 2.99 7.52 0.28
C ILE A 213 4.14 8.52 0.11
N LEU A 214 3.90 9.59 -0.66
CA LEU A 214 4.83 10.68 -0.87
C LEU A 214 4.41 11.88 -0.03
N VAL A 215 5.36 12.50 0.67
CA VAL A 215 5.13 13.69 1.50
C VAL A 215 5.91 14.87 0.95
N ASP A 216 5.23 15.98 0.71
CA ASP A 216 5.76 17.24 0.20
C ASP A 216 5.20 18.40 1.03
N GLY A 217 5.97 18.84 2.04
CA GLY A 217 5.48 19.77 3.06
C GLY A 217 4.31 19.15 3.85
N ASP A 218 3.17 19.82 3.79
CA ASP A 218 1.91 19.38 4.40
C ASP A 218 0.97 18.65 3.42
N GLN A 219 1.46 18.37 2.23
CA GLN A 219 0.70 17.62 1.24
C GLN A 219 1.14 16.16 1.21
N LEU A 220 0.16 15.29 1.02
CA LEU A 220 0.37 13.87 0.83
C LEU A 220 -0.10 13.47 -0.56
N ARG A 221 0.67 12.60 -1.22
CA ARG A 221 0.33 12.00 -2.51
C ARG A 221 0.53 10.51 -2.41
N VAL A 222 -0.27 9.76 -3.15
CA VAL A 222 -0.22 8.30 -3.13
C VAL A 222 0.00 7.76 -4.53
N VAL A 223 0.88 6.78 -4.62
CA VAL A 223 1.26 6.12 -5.87
C VAL A 223 0.98 4.63 -5.78
N ASP A 224 1.17 3.91 -6.89
CA ASP A 224 1.04 2.46 -6.99
C ASP A 224 -0.39 1.94 -6.74
N PHE A 225 -1.23 2.08 -7.76
CA PHE A 225 -2.63 1.64 -7.75
C PHE A 225 -2.85 0.28 -8.46
N GLU A 226 -1.82 -0.56 -8.52
CA GLU A 226 -1.88 -1.87 -9.16
C GLU A 226 -2.94 -2.79 -8.52
N ASN A 227 -3.06 -2.71 -7.19
CA ASN A 227 -4.02 -3.48 -6.38
C ASN A 227 -5.32 -2.73 -6.08
N PHE A 228 -5.60 -1.67 -6.82
CA PHE A 228 -6.80 -0.87 -6.64
C PHE A 228 -8.09 -1.68 -6.85
N CYS A 229 -9.08 -1.42 -5.99
CA CYS A 229 -10.44 -1.93 -6.14
C CYS A 229 -11.45 -0.78 -5.98
N GLN A 230 -12.46 -0.75 -6.83
CA GLN A 230 -13.46 0.32 -6.79
C GLN A 230 -14.39 0.30 -5.58
N SER A 231 -14.53 -0.85 -4.93
CA SER A 231 -15.37 -1.02 -3.75
C SER A 231 -14.89 -2.20 -2.93
N ASP A 232 -14.42 -1.92 -1.73
CA ASP A 232 -14.01 -2.91 -0.73
C ASP A 232 -14.24 -2.33 0.67
N SER A 233 -14.10 -3.16 1.71
CA SER A 233 -14.16 -2.68 3.08
C SER A 233 -13.08 -1.63 3.36
N ILE A 234 -13.49 -0.50 3.96
CA ILE A 234 -12.58 0.57 4.37
C ILE A 234 -11.50 0.08 5.34
N TYR A 235 -11.77 -0.99 6.09
CA TYR A 235 -10.83 -1.54 7.07
C TYR A 235 -9.58 -2.14 6.43
N GLN A 236 -9.62 -2.47 5.15
CA GLN A 236 -8.50 -3.09 4.45
C GLN A 236 -7.25 -2.20 4.41
N ASP A 237 -7.35 -1.00 3.83
CA ASP A 237 -6.22 -0.07 3.74
C ASP A 237 -5.80 0.44 5.11
N VAL A 238 -6.77 0.66 6.03
CA VAL A 238 -6.50 1.06 7.41
C VAL A 238 -5.66 0.00 8.12
N ALA A 239 -6.07 -1.26 8.06
CA ALA A 239 -5.35 -2.38 8.68
C ALA A 239 -3.97 -2.59 8.05
N THR A 240 -3.86 -2.46 6.73
CA THR A 240 -2.59 -2.58 6.00
C THR A 240 -1.57 -1.54 6.48
N PHE A 241 -1.97 -0.27 6.60
CA PHE A 241 -1.08 0.78 7.09
C PHE A 241 -0.64 0.53 8.53
N VAL A 242 -1.58 0.22 9.42
CA VAL A 242 -1.29 -0.02 10.85
C VAL A 242 -0.34 -1.20 11.01
N ALA A 243 -0.67 -2.36 10.41
CA ALA A 243 0.16 -3.57 10.49
C ALA A 243 1.57 -3.31 9.95
N TYR A 244 1.69 -2.59 8.82
CA TYR A 244 2.98 -2.29 8.23
C TYR A 244 3.84 -1.40 9.13
N VAL A 245 3.26 -0.32 9.67
CA VAL A 245 3.97 0.61 10.58
C VAL A 245 4.44 -0.12 11.83
N GLU A 246 3.59 -0.95 12.42
CA GLU A 246 3.96 -1.76 13.58
C GLU A 246 5.07 -2.75 13.27
N ALA A 247 5.03 -3.41 12.11
CA ALA A 247 6.06 -4.34 11.66
C ALA A 247 7.45 -3.68 11.50
N LEU A 248 7.54 -2.36 11.26
CA LEU A 248 8.81 -1.64 11.24
C LEU A 248 9.53 -1.67 12.60
N SER A 249 8.82 -1.85 13.72
CA SER A 249 9.41 -1.94 15.05
C SER A 249 10.33 -3.16 15.25
N ALA A 250 10.23 -4.16 14.37
CA ALA A 250 11.17 -5.28 14.32
C ALA A 250 12.58 -4.85 13.92
N VAL A 251 12.72 -3.73 13.24
CA VAL A 251 14.01 -3.21 12.79
C VAL A 251 14.64 -2.36 13.89
N PRO A 252 15.83 -2.70 14.42
CA PRO A 252 16.37 -2.12 15.67
C PRO A 252 16.58 -0.61 15.64
N TYR A 253 16.80 -0.02 14.47
CA TYR A 253 17.03 1.41 14.38
C TYR A 253 15.74 2.26 14.42
N TYR A 254 14.55 1.66 14.36
CA TYR A 254 13.31 2.40 14.53
C TYR A 254 12.89 2.52 15.99
N SER A 255 12.49 3.72 16.38
CA SER A 255 11.90 4.01 17.68
C SER A 255 10.45 3.53 17.72
N GLN A 256 10.16 2.53 18.56
CA GLN A 256 8.78 2.05 18.76
C GLN A 256 7.83 3.18 19.16
N ARG A 257 8.29 4.10 20.03
CA ARG A 257 7.48 5.28 20.46
C ARG A 257 7.15 6.20 19.30
N ALA A 258 8.07 6.39 18.36
CA ALA A 258 7.85 7.21 17.17
C ALA A 258 6.84 6.53 16.22
N LEU A 259 6.99 5.24 15.96
CA LEU A 259 6.07 4.46 15.12
C LEU A 259 4.67 4.39 15.74
N HIS A 260 4.58 4.19 17.06
CA HIS A 260 3.30 4.21 17.77
C HIS A 260 2.58 5.58 17.62
N LYS A 261 3.31 6.70 17.72
CA LYS A 261 2.74 8.03 17.46
C LYS A 261 2.26 8.21 16.02
N LEU A 262 2.96 7.67 15.05
CA LEU A 262 2.53 7.66 13.66
C LEU A 262 1.19 6.91 13.51
N GLY A 263 1.09 5.69 14.03
CA GLY A 263 -0.13 4.88 14.02
C GLY A 263 -1.30 5.56 14.75
N GLN A 264 -1.05 6.14 15.94
CA GLN A 264 -2.06 6.90 16.69
C GLN A 264 -2.58 8.12 15.90
N GLY A 265 -1.66 8.88 15.26
CA GLY A 265 -2.02 10.01 14.41
C GLY A 265 -2.91 9.58 13.26
N PHE A 266 -2.55 8.48 12.60
CA PHE A 266 -3.30 7.89 11.50
C PHE A 266 -4.72 7.49 11.89
N LEU A 267 -4.88 6.64 12.89
CA LEU A 267 -6.20 6.17 13.34
C LEU A 267 -7.10 7.33 13.82
N ARG A 268 -6.52 8.29 14.57
CA ARG A 268 -7.27 9.47 15.03
C ARG A 268 -7.78 10.32 13.88
N ALA A 269 -6.96 10.62 12.88
CA ALA A 269 -7.37 11.44 11.74
C ALA A 269 -8.34 10.70 10.82
N TYR A 270 -8.12 9.41 10.62
CA TYR A 270 -9.05 8.57 9.88
C TYR A 270 -10.42 8.49 10.57
N GLY A 271 -10.46 8.40 11.89
CA GLY A 271 -11.69 8.39 12.71
C GLY A 271 -12.24 7.00 12.97
N VAL A 272 -11.38 5.97 12.99
CA VAL A 272 -11.72 4.59 13.38
C VAL A 272 -11.10 4.29 14.73
N ALA A 273 -11.87 3.70 15.63
CA ALA A 273 -11.34 3.22 16.91
C ALA A 273 -10.51 1.95 16.69
N GLY A 274 -9.31 1.91 17.28
CA GLY A 274 -8.38 0.79 17.09
C GLY A 274 -8.89 -0.56 17.62
N ASN A 275 -9.95 -0.55 18.44
CA ASN A 275 -10.57 -1.73 19.03
C ASN A 275 -11.84 -2.21 18.32
N GLU A 276 -12.22 -1.65 17.18
CA GLU A 276 -13.38 -2.12 16.42
C GLU A 276 -13.16 -3.55 15.91
N PHE A 277 -14.14 -4.42 16.13
CA PHE A 277 -14.04 -5.83 15.74
C PHE A 277 -13.71 -6.05 14.25
N PRO A 278 -14.36 -5.37 13.28
CA PRO A 278 -13.98 -5.51 11.89
C PRO A 278 -12.52 -5.09 11.63
N LEU A 279 -12.06 -4.00 12.27
CA LEU A 279 -10.66 -3.57 12.11
C LEU A 279 -9.67 -4.62 12.61
N LYS A 280 -9.95 -5.26 13.77
CA LYS A 280 -9.11 -6.36 14.30
C LYS A 280 -9.05 -7.54 13.33
N LEU A 281 -10.20 -7.92 12.75
CA LEU A 281 -10.26 -9.00 11.76
C LEU A 281 -9.39 -8.69 10.53
N TYR A 282 -9.51 -7.48 9.97
CA TYR A 282 -8.69 -7.06 8.83
C TYR A 282 -7.21 -6.84 9.22
N LEU A 283 -6.93 -6.44 10.46
CA LEU A 283 -5.55 -6.33 10.98
C LEU A 283 -4.87 -7.70 11.05
N ALA A 284 -5.55 -8.73 11.57
CA ALA A 284 -5.02 -10.09 11.57
C ALA A 284 -4.72 -10.57 10.13
N ARG A 285 -5.63 -10.31 9.17
CA ARG A 285 -5.40 -10.60 7.76
C ARG A 285 -4.18 -9.84 7.19
N ALA A 286 -4.02 -8.56 7.52
CA ALA A 286 -2.88 -7.76 7.08
C ALA A 286 -1.55 -8.29 7.66
N ILE A 287 -1.55 -8.75 8.91
CA ILE A 287 -0.38 -9.38 9.52
C ILE A 287 -0.04 -10.71 8.81
N VAL A 288 -1.04 -11.55 8.50
CA VAL A 288 -0.85 -12.78 7.71
C VAL A 288 -0.24 -12.44 6.34
N TRP A 289 -0.73 -11.40 5.67
CA TRP A 289 -0.13 -10.92 4.42
C TRP A 289 1.34 -10.54 4.61
N LEU A 290 1.68 -9.73 5.62
CA LEU A 290 3.06 -9.33 5.90
C LEU A 290 3.99 -10.53 6.17
N ILE A 291 3.53 -11.53 6.93
CA ILE A 291 4.29 -12.77 7.16
C ILE A 291 4.52 -13.50 5.83
N SER A 292 3.49 -13.61 5.00
CA SER A 292 3.59 -14.30 3.70
C SER A 292 4.61 -13.66 2.76
N GLU A 293 4.82 -12.34 2.85
CA GLU A 293 5.81 -11.61 2.04
C GLU A 293 7.25 -11.82 2.54
N LEU A 294 7.46 -12.22 3.81
CA LEU A 294 8.79 -12.52 4.33
C LEU A 294 9.50 -13.70 3.64
N THR A 295 8.77 -14.57 2.95
CA THR A 295 9.37 -15.63 2.12
C THR A 295 10.31 -15.09 1.07
N ILE A 296 10.02 -13.89 0.61
CA ILE A 296 10.71 -13.18 -0.46
C ILE A 296 11.87 -12.36 0.11
N GLU A 297 11.68 -11.88 1.34
CA GLU A 297 12.63 -11.05 2.07
C GLU A 297 13.68 -11.87 2.85
N LYS A 298 13.76 -13.19 2.66
CA LYS A 298 14.71 -14.07 3.41
C LYS A 298 16.17 -13.60 3.43
N ALA A 299 16.56 -12.78 2.48
CA ALA A 299 17.87 -12.13 2.42
C ALA A 299 18.02 -10.90 3.34
N PHE A 300 16.95 -10.43 4.01
CA PHE A 300 17.02 -9.27 4.88
C PHE A 300 17.52 -9.61 6.28
N LEU A 301 18.45 -8.81 6.75
CA LEU A 301 19.15 -8.96 8.02
C LEU A 301 18.23 -9.15 9.26
N TYR A 302 16.97 -8.71 9.16
CA TYR A 302 16.00 -8.72 10.27
C TYR A 302 14.76 -9.59 10.01
N ALA A 303 14.77 -10.46 8.99
CA ALA A 303 13.60 -11.28 8.63
C ALA A 303 13.09 -12.14 9.80
N GLN A 304 13.98 -12.81 10.52
CA GLN A 304 13.63 -13.64 11.67
C GLN A 304 13.05 -12.84 12.85
N ARG A 305 13.57 -11.63 13.09
CA ARG A 305 13.04 -10.75 14.13
C ARG A 305 11.67 -10.23 13.74
N ARG A 306 11.49 -9.87 12.46
CA ARG A 306 10.21 -9.42 11.92
C ARG A 306 9.16 -10.53 11.96
N LEU A 307 9.54 -11.75 11.61
CA LEU A 307 8.67 -12.91 11.73
C LEU A 307 8.17 -13.12 13.15
N ARG A 308 9.08 -13.15 14.15
CA ARG A 308 8.72 -13.32 15.55
C ARG A 308 7.80 -12.22 16.07
N LEU A 309 8.07 -10.97 15.72
CA LEU A 309 7.22 -9.84 16.09
C LEU A 309 5.81 -9.99 15.49
N LEU A 310 5.72 -10.26 14.19
CA LEU A 310 4.44 -10.40 13.50
C LEU A 310 3.63 -11.60 14.00
N GLN A 311 4.30 -12.72 14.34
CA GLN A 311 3.64 -13.87 14.96
C GLN A 311 3.07 -13.51 16.34
N GLY A 312 3.83 -12.79 17.18
CA GLY A 312 3.34 -12.32 18.48
C GLY A 312 2.15 -11.35 18.35
N GLN A 313 2.20 -10.42 17.39
CA GLN A 313 1.09 -9.51 17.10
C GLN A 313 -0.15 -10.27 16.61
N LEU A 314 0.04 -11.24 15.70
CA LEU A 314 -1.04 -12.07 15.20
C LEU A 314 -1.73 -12.87 16.33
N GLN A 315 -0.95 -13.46 17.22
CA GLN A 315 -1.47 -14.17 18.41
C GLN A 315 -2.27 -13.23 19.31
N SER A 316 -1.78 -12.01 19.55
CA SER A 316 -2.49 -11.00 20.36
C SER A 316 -3.84 -10.62 19.74
N VAL A 317 -3.85 -10.30 18.45
CA VAL A 317 -5.08 -9.92 17.74
C VAL A 317 -6.06 -11.10 17.66
N CYS A 318 -5.56 -12.31 17.42
CA CYS A 318 -6.40 -13.52 17.44
C CYS A 318 -7.01 -13.78 18.83
N ALA A 319 -6.27 -13.56 19.91
CA ALA A 319 -6.82 -13.67 21.25
C ALA A 319 -7.94 -12.63 21.48
N GLU A 320 -7.72 -11.37 21.08
CA GLU A 320 -8.76 -10.35 21.19
C GLU A 320 -10.02 -10.71 20.39
N LEU A 321 -9.89 -11.25 19.18
CA LEU A 321 -11.04 -11.70 18.35
C LEU A 321 -11.85 -12.83 18.97
N GLN A 322 -11.26 -13.61 19.88
CA GLN A 322 -11.97 -14.68 20.57
C GLN A 322 -12.82 -14.19 21.76
N TYR A 323 -12.41 -13.07 22.37
CA TYR A 323 -13.08 -12.53 23.57
C TYR A 323 -14.13 -11.43 23.25
N ASP A 324 -14.08 -10.80 22.09
CA ASP A 324 -15.07 -9.84 21.58
C ASP A 324 -16.27 -10.55 20.98
#